data_433eeb94eabf4d2392a7d1700b350e50
#
_entry.id   433eeb94eabf4d2392a7d1700b350e50
#
_cell.length_a   1.000
_cell.length_b   1.000
_cell.length_c   1.000
_cell.angle_alpha   90.00
_cell.angle_beta   90.00
_cell.angle_gamma   90.00
#
_symmetry.space_group_name_H-M   'P 1'
#
loop_
_entity.id
_entity.type
_entity.pdbx_description
1 polymer ?
#
loop_
_entity_poly.entity_id
_entity_poly.type
_entity_poly.pdbx_seq_one_letter_code
_entity_poly.pdbx_strand_id
1 'polypeptide(L)'
;MQASLVDAVPMVALFGSVQPEQARYQAMFKQAALEAWSLATTWPCIVEASYLIMPPQRFALLRWVAEGGVSVFPFDPQDLEPMLTLMRRYTETPRTQMDLADASLVWLASDTGIARVMTMDVRDFSRYRLADGRSFEIL
;
A
#
# COMPACT_ATOMS: atom_id res chain seq x y z
N MET A 1 7.63 -18.29 2.96
CA MET A 1 6.86 -17.23 3.66
C MET A 1 6.24 -16.31 2.64
N GLN A 2 4.97 -16.00 2.77
CA GLN A 2 4.30 -15.06 1.88
C GLN A 2 4.47 -13.64 2.38
N ALA A 3 4.58 -12.70 1.46
CA ALA A 3 4.69 -11.29 1.77
C ALA A 3 3.79 -10.48 0.83
N SER A 4 3.26 -9.37 1.30
CA SER A 4 2.45 -8.47 0.50
C SER A 4 2.67 -7.03 0.93
N LEU A 5 2.69 -6.13 -0.04
CA LEU A 5 2.55 -4.71 0.22
C LEU A 5 1.08 -4.39 0.50
N VAL A 6 0.84 -3.34 1.27
CA VAL A 6 -0.51 -2.93 1.64
C VAL A 6 -0.69 -1.44 1.33
N ASP A 7 -1.64 -1.15 0.45
CA ASP A 7 -2.04 0.20 0.10
C ASP A 7 -2.99 0.78 1.16
N ALA A 8 -3.28 2.07 1.09
CA ALA A 8 -4.08 2.79 2.09
C ALA A 8 -5.50 2.24 2.24
N VAL A 9 -6.23 2.04 1.14
CA VAL A 9 -7.65 1.68 1.21
C VAL A 9 -7.90 0.32 1.86
N PRO A 10 -7.12 -0.74 1.62
CA PRO A 10 -7.25 -1.97 2.38
C PRO A 10 -7.12 -1.78 3.89
N MET A 11 -6.21 -0.92 4.35
CA MET A 11 -6.07 -0.61 5.78
C MET A 11 -7.31 0.12 6.31
N VAL A 12 -7.88 1.03 5.53
CA VAL A 12 -9.14 1.68 5.88
C VAL A 12 -10.26 0.63 6.00
N ALA A 13 -10.31 -0.33 5.10
CA ALA A 13 -11.32 -1.40 5.14
C ALA A 13 -11.21 -2.28 6.38
N LEU A 14 -9.99 -2.45 6.91
CA LEU A 14 -9.79 -3.24 8.12
C LEU A 14 -10.42 -2.58 9.35
N PHE A 15 -10.41 -1.26 9.44
CA PHE A 15 -10.86 -0.52 10.64
C PHE A 15 -12.10 0.33 10.41
N GLY A 16 -12.36 0.73 9.18
CA GLY A 16 -13.47 1.58 8.82
C GLY A 16 -14.51 0.85 7.99
N SER A 17 -15.20 1.60 7.13
CA SER A 17 -16.24 1.07 6.25
C SER A 17 -15.90 1.44 4.82
N VAL A 18 -15.61 0.43 4.00
CA VAL A 18 -15.39 0.58 2.55
C VAL A 18 -16.24 -0.45 1.84
N GLN A 19 -17.40 -0.03 1.39
CA GLN A 19 -18.35 -0.91 0.72
C GLN A 19 -18.09 -0.93 -0.79
N PRO A 20 -18.21 -2.07 -1.44
CA PRO A 20 -18.54 -3.41 -0.93
C PRO A 20 -17.33 -4.23 -0.48
N GLU A 21 -16.11 -3.70 -0.55
CA GLU A 21 -14.86 -4.44 -0.45
C GLU A 21 -14.43 -4.76 0.99
N GLN A 22 -15.10 -4.20 2.00
CA GLN A 22 -14.69 -4.35 3.39
C GLN A 22 -14.55 -5.80 3.83
N ALA A 23 -15.57 -6.64 3.56
CA ALA A 23 -15.56 -8.04 3.98
C ALA A 23 -14.41 -8.81 3.32
N ARG A 24 -14.13 -8.52 2.05
CA ARG A 24 -13.04 -9.15 1.31
C ARG A 24 -11.67 -8.86 1.93
N TYR A 25 -11.43 -7.59 2.25
CA TYR A 25 -10.15 -7.21 2.86
C TYR A 25 -10.02 -7.71 4.29
N GLN A 26 -11.09 -7.67 5.09
CA GLN A 26 -11.06 -8.22 6.43
C GLN A 26 -10.73 -9.72 6.41
N ALA A 27 -11.30 -10.48 5.47
CA ALA A 27 -10.97 -11.89 5.30
C ALA A 27 -9.51 -12.09 4.89
N MET A 28 -9.00 -11.23 4.01
CA MET A 28 -7.62 -11.28 3.54
C MET A 28 -6.62 -11.01 4.66
N PHE A 29 -6.87 -10.00 5.50
CA PHE A 29 -6.02 -9.73 6.66
C PHE A 29 -6.07 -10.85 7.68
N LYS A 30 -7.24 -11.46 7.87
CA LYS A 30 -7.38 -12.61 8.76
C LYS A 30 -6.56 -13.80 8.24
N GLN A 31 -6.62 -14.08 6.95
CA GLN A 31 -5.80 -15.11 6.33
C GLN A 31 -4.32 -14.82 6.50
N ALA A 32 -3.91 -13.58 6.25
CA ALA A 32 -2.51 -13.16 6.42
C ALA A 32 -2.01 -13.41 7.85
N ALA A 33 -2.86 -13.09 8.85
CA ALA A 33 -2.52 -13.32 10.24
C ALA A 33 -2.39 -14.81 10.55
N LEU A 34 -3.33 -15.64 10.08
CA LEU A 34 -3.31 -17.09 10.30
C LEU A 34 -2.12 -17.76 9.64
N GLU A 35 -1.70 -17.29 8.48
CA GLU A 35 -0.59 -17.86 7.71
C GLU A 35 0.73 -17.14 7.93
N ALA A 36 0.77 -16.19 8.86
CA ALA A 36 1.95 -15.41 9.22
C ALA A 36 2.62 -14.73 8.01
N TRP A 37 1.82 -14.08 7.16
CA TRP A 37 2.36 -13.28 6.05
C TRP A 37 3.13 -12.08 6.58
N SER A 38 4.19 -11.70 5.88
CA SER A 38 4.84 -10.41 6.11
C SER A 38 4.09 -9.34 5.35
N LEU A 39 3.54 -8.36 6.06
CA LEU A 39 2.86 -7.21 5.47
C LEU A 39 3.74 -5.98 5.57
N ALA A 40 3.86 -5.23 4.51
CA ALA A 40 4.71 -4.05 4.44
C ALA A 40 4.00 -2.88 3.76
N THR A 41 4.28 -1.69 4.23
CA THR A 41 3.75 -0.45 3.66
C THR A 41 4.74 0.70 3.87
N THR A 42 4.35 1.90 3.52
CA THR A 42 5.16 3.12 3.66
C THR A 42 4.39 4.16 4.45
N TRP A 43 5.10 5.15 5.00
CA TRP A 43 4.46 6.24 5.74
C TRP A 43 3.43 7.02 4.90
N PRO A 44 3.68 7.35 3.63
CA PRO A 44 2.64 8.01 2.82
C PRO A 44 1.31 7.24 2.78
N CYS A 45 1.36 5.92 2.71
CA CYS A 45 0.14 5.09 2.74
C CYS A 45 -0.55 5.14 4.10
N ILE A 46 0.21 5.12 5.19
CA ILE A 46 -0.34 5.25 6.55
C ILE A 46 -1.02 6.61 6.73
N VAL A 47 -0.37 7.68 6.30
CA VAL A 47 -0.94 9.04 6.39
C VAL A 47 -2.25 9.12 5.61
N GLU A 48 -2.26 8.61 4.38
CA GLU A 48 -3.47 8.59 3.56
C GLU A 48 -4.59 7.80 4.23
N ALA A 49 -4.29 6.60 4.73
CA ALA A 49 -5.27 5.77 5.43
C ALA A 49 -5.84 6.47 6.65
N SER A 50 -4.98 7.09 7.47
CA SER A 50 -5.43 7.79 8.68
C SER A 50 -6.31 8.99 8.37
N TYR A 51 -6.09 9.63 7.22
CA TYR A 51 -6.89 10.75 6.76
C TYR A 51 -8.27 10.33 6.27
N LEU A 52 -8.38 9.11 5.71
CA LEU A 52 -9.62 8.62 5.11
C LEU A 52 -10.64 8.09 6.11
N ILE A 53 -10.26 7.87 7.36
CA ILE A 53 -11.18 7.36 8.39
C ILE A 53 -11.29 8.32 9.56
N MET A 54 -12.41 8.21 10.29
CA MET A 54 -12.72 9.07 11.42
C MET A 54 -12.34 8.40 12.74
N PRO A 55 -12.09 9.19 13.81
CA PRO A 55 -11.98 8.62 15.15
C PRO A 55 -13.31 7.93 15.55
N PRO A 56 -13.29 6.84 16.35
CA PRO A 56 -12.11 6.22 16.98
C PRO A 56 -11.38 5.22 16.09
N GLN A 57 -11.89 4.92 14.90
CA GLN A 57 -11.28 3.93 13.99
C GLN A 57 -9.89 4.36 13.54
N ARG A 58 -9.67 5.65 13.35
CA ARG A 58 -8.33 6.20 13.06
C ARG A 58 -7.32 5.82 14.14
N PHE A 59 -7.72 5.93 15.40
CA PHE A 59 -6.85 5.58 16.52
C PHE A 59 -6.58 4.08 16.57
N ALA A 60 -7.58 3.26 16.23
CA ALA A 60 -7.41 1.81 16.15
C ALA A 60 -6.43 1.42 15.03
N LEU A 61 -6.51 2.07 13.87
CA LEU A 61 -5.56 1.86 12.77
C LEU A 61 -4.13 2.17 13.23
N LEU A 62 -3.92 3.34 13.83
CA LEU A 62 -2.58 3.77 14.25
C LEU A 62 -2.04 2.88 15.39
N ARG A 63 -2.91 2.40 16.28
CA ARG A 63 -2.53 1.42 17.30
C ARG A 63 -2.06 0.11 16.67
N TRP A 64 -2.79 -0.37 15.69
CA TRP A 64 -2.44 -1.58 14.95
C TRP A 64 -1.05 -1.45 14.27
N VAL A 65 -0.77 -0.30 13.68
CA VAL A 65 0.56 -0.01 13.11
C VAL A 65 1.62 -0.02 14.21
N ALA A 66 1.36 0.67 15.33
CA ALA A 66 2.30 0.75 16.45
C ALA A 66 2.61 -0.62 17.05
N GLU A 67 1.66 -1.53 17.02
CA GLU A 67 1.81 -2.89 17.55
C GLU A 67 2.39 -3.88 16.54
N GLY A 68 2.77 -3.41 15.36
CA GLY A 68 3.43 -4.25 14.35
C GLY A 68 2.49 -5.02 13.44
N GLY A 69 1.24 -4.60 13.30
CA GLY A 69 0.29 -5.22 12.39
C GLY A 69 0.73 -5.15 10.92
N VAL A 70 1.52 -4.14 10.60
CA VAL A 70 2.19 -3.98 9.32
C VAL A 70 3.56 -3.37 9.56
N SER A 71 4.56 -3.79 8.79
CA SER A 71 5.90 -3.18 8.85
C SER A 71 5.91 -1.93 7.98
N VAL A 72 6.29 -0.80 8.55
CA VAL A 72 6.39 0.47 7.83
C VAL A 72 7.86 0.68 7.47
N PHE A 73 8.15 0.70 6.17
CA PHE A 73 9.51 0.90 5.68
C PHE A 73 9.79 2.38 5.50
N PRO A 74 10.82 2.91 6.18
CA PRO A 74 11.20 4.31 6.03
C PRO A 74 11.95 4.54 4.72
N PHE A 75 11.98 5.78 4.29
CA PHE A 75 12.87 6.22 3.21
C PHE A 75 13.41 7.61 3.53
N ASP A 76 14.58 7.90 2.98
CA ASP A 76 15.29 9.18 3.18
C ASP A 76 14.98 10.15 2.04
N PRO A 77 15.28 11.45 2.19
CA PRO A 77 15.03 12.42 1.12
C PRO A 77 15.65 12.04 -0.24
N GLN A 78 16.81 11.40 -0.26
CA GLN A 78 17.43 10.98 -1.52
C GLN A 78 16.64 9.88 -2.23
N ASP A 79 15.84 9.10 -1.52
CA ASP A 79 14.99 8.07 -2.12
C ASP A 79 13.84 8.68 -2.93
N LEU A 80 13.58 9.98 -2.76
CA LEU A 80 12.61 10.69 -3.59
C LEU A 80 13.04 10.78 -5.07
N GLU A 81 14.35 10.71 -5.36
CA GLU A 81 14.79 10.78 -6.76
C GLU A 81 14.23 9.64 -7.62
N PRO A 82 14.37 8.35 -7.24
CA PRO A 82 13.72 7.28 -8.01
C PRO A 82 12.19 7.39 -7.98
N MET A 83 11.60 7.87 -6.89
CA MET A 83 10.15 8.07 -6.82
C MET A 83 9.68 9.15 -7.79
N LEU A 84 10.41 10.26 -7.90
CA LEU A 84 10.12 11.32 -8.87
C LEU A 84 10.18 10.80 -10.30
N THR A 85 11.14 9.94 -10.60
CA THR A 85 11.24 9.30 -11.92
C THR A 85 9.99 8.47 -12.22
N LEU A 86 9.52 7.70 -11.24
CA LEU A 86 8.28 6.92 -11.36
C LEU A 86 7.07 7.83 -11.56
N MET A 87 6.95 8.88 -10.74
CA MET A 87 5.83 9.80 -10.82
C MET A 87 5.73 10.49 -12.18
N ARG A 88 6.88 10.90 -12.74
CA ARG A 88 6.91 11.49 -14.09
C ARG A 88 6.49 10.48 -15.16
N ARG A 89 6.97 9.23 -15.03
CA ARG A 89 6.65 8.16 -15.99
C ARG A 89 5.16 7.86 -16.03
N TYR A 90 4.51 7.82 -14.87
CA TYR A 90 3.12 7.38 -14.74
C TYR A 90 2.12 8.52 -14.60
N THR A 91 2.55 9.76 -14.74
CA THR A 91 1.65 10.92 -14.80
C THR A 91 1.54 11.35 -16.26
N GLU A 92 0.49 10.90 -16.92
CA GLU A 92 0.29 11.11 -18.36
C GLU A 92 -0.66 12.28 -18.63
N THR A 93 -1.67 12.47 -17.74
CA THR A 93 -2.68 13.52 -17.87
C THR A 93 -3.05 14.00 -16.48
N PRO A 94 -3.78 15.13 -16.32
CA PRO A 94 -4.30 15.54 -15.03
C PRO A 94 -5.20 14.51 -14.36
N ARG A 95 -5.77 13.55 -15.10
CA ARG A 95 -6.63 12.50 -14.58
C ARG A 95 -5.91 11.19 -14.36
N THR A 96 -4.68 11.06 -14.85
CA THR A 96 -3.87 9.84 -14.76
C THR A 96 -2.55 10.24 -14.14
N GLN A 97 -2.53 10.33 -12.82
CA GLN A 97 -1.36 10.76 -12.07
C GLN A 97 -0.94 9.67 -11.09
N MET A 98 0.36 9.55 -10.91
CA MET A 98 0.93 8.76 -9.83
C MET A 98 1.24 9.70 -8.67
N ASP A 99 0.62 9.45 -7.50
CA ASP A 99 0.93 10.21 -6.30
C ASP A 99 2.13 9.62 -5.54
N LEU A 100 2.55 10.30 -4.48
CA LEU A 100 3.70 9.85 -3.69
C LEU A 100 3.44 8.52 -3.00
N ALA A 101 2.22 8.28 -2.54
CA ALA A 101 1.90 7.02 -1.87
C ALA A 101 2.10 5.83 -2.82
N ASP A 102 1.57 5.91 -4.04
CA ASP A 102 1.77 4.88 -5.07
C ASP A 102 3.25 4.74 -5.44
N ALA A 103 3.94 5.86 -5.65
CA ALA A 103 5.37 5.84 -5.99
C ALA A 103 6.19 5.18 -4.89
N SER A 104 5.86 5.42 -3.62
CA SER A 104 6.56 4.81 -2.50
C SER A 104 6.35 3.30 -2.45
N LEU A 105 5.17 2.80 -2.81
CA LEU A 105 4.92 1.36 -2.87
C LEU A 105 5.67 0.69 -4.02
N VAL A 106 5.72 1.32 -5.18
CA VAL A 106 6.50 0.79 -6.31
C VAL A 106 8.00 0.78 -5.97
N TRP A 107 8.48 1.85 -5.33
CA TRP A 107 9.86 1.90 -4.82
C TRP A 107 10.12 0.77 -3.82
N LEU A 108 9.23 0.57 -2.86
CA LEU A 108 9.38 -0.50 -1.86
C LEU A 108 9.36 -1.89 -2.50
N ALA A 109 8.46 -2.11 -3.48
CA ALA A 109 8.41 -3.36 -4.23
C ALA A 109 9.75 -3.64 -4.93
N SER A 110 10.32 -2.61 -5.55
CA SER A 110 11.61 -2.73 -6.25
C SER A 110 12.75 -3.01 -5.29
N ASP A 111 12.75 -2.38 -4.10
CA ASP A 111 13.79 -2.54 -3.10
C ASP A 111 13.74 -3.92 -2.42
N THR A 112 12.54 -4.41 -2.14
CA THR A 112 12.33 -5.66 -1.39
C THR A 112 12.13 -6.89 -2.28
N GLY A 113 11.75 -6.68 -3.53
CA GLY A 113 11.35 -7.76 -4.43
C GLY A 113 9.92 -8.27 -4.20
N ILE A 114 9.15 -7.62 -3.32
CA ILE A 114 7.75 -8.01 -3.06
C ILE A 114 6.87 -7.42 -4.15
N ALA A 115 6.30 -8.28 -5.00
CA ALA A 115 5.44 -7.87 -6.10
C ALA A 115 3.95 -8.04 -5.80
N ARG A 116 3.58 -8.67 -4.68
CA ARG A 116 2.18 -8.82 -4.28
C ARG A 116 1.73 -7.55 -3.56
N VAL A 117 0.52 -7.07 -3.89
CA VAL A 117 -0.01 -5.84 -3.30
C VAL A 117 -1.51 -5.97 -3.04
N MET A 118 -1.93 -5.57 -1.84
CA MET A 118 -3.33 -5.37 -1.51
C MET A 118 -3.67 -3.94 -1.89
N THR A 119 -4.49 -3.76 -2.92
CA THR A 119 -4.94 -2.44 -3.38
C THR A 119 -6.30 -2.52 -4.05
N MET A 120 -7.08 -1.48 -3.93
CA MET A 120 -8.30 -1.31 -4.73
C MET A 120 -8.03 -0.66 -6.08
N ASP A 121 -6.85 -0.09 -6.26
CA ASP A 121 -6.48 0.62 -7.48
C ASP A 121 -5.92 -0.35 -8.53
N VAL A 122 -6.79 -1.22 -9.03
CA VAL A 122 -6.42 -2.24 -10.01
C VAL A 122 -5.93 -1.60 -11.31
N ARG A 123 -6.58 -0.52 -11.74
CA ARG A 123 -6.22 0.16 -12.99
C ARG A 123 -4.76 0.62 -13.00
N ASP A 124 -4.35 1.35 -11.95
CA ASP A 124 -3.01 1.90 -11.91
C ASP A 124 -1.96 0.85 -11.59
N PHE A 125 -2.20 -0.02 -10.62
CA PHE A 125 -1.23 -1.07 -10.27
C PHE A 125 -1.07 -2.12 -11.38
N SER A 126 -2.03 -2.26 -12.29
CA SER A 126 -1.87 -3.10 -13.49
C SER A 126 -0.88 -2.49 -14.48
N ARG A 127 -0.68 -1.17 -14.45
CA ARG A 127 0.26 -0.46 -15.33
C ARG A 127 1.65 -0.34 -14.73
N TYR A 128 1.75 -0.24 -13.41
CA TYR A 128 3.03 -0.06 -12.72
C TYR A 128 3.91 -1.30 -12.89
N ARG A 129 5.21 -1.08 -12.90
CA ARG A 129 6.21 -2.14 -12.98
C ARG A 129 7.30 -1.91 -11.94
N LEU A 130 7.82 -3.00 -11.36
CA LEU A 130 9.01 -2.94 -10.54
C LEU A 130 10.21 -2.56 -11.41
N ALA A 131 11.30 -2.14 -10.77
CA ALA A 131 12.52 -1.74 -11.48
C ALA A 131 13.07 -2.85 -12.37
N ASP A 132 12.85 -4.12 -12.02
CA ASP A 132 13.27 -5.27 -12.82
C ASP A 132 12.28 -5.65 -13.92
N GLY A 133 11.20 -4.88 -14.09
CA GLY A 133 10.20 -5.08 -15.15
C GLY A 133 9.04 -5.97 -14.78
N ARG A 134 9.03 -6.60 -13.61
CA ARG A 134 7.90 -7.44 -13.19
C ARG A 134 6.64 -6.61 -12.97
N SER A 135 5.49 -7.22 -13.26
CA SER A 135 4.18 -6.67 -12.91
C SER A 135 3.83 -6.99 -11.48
N PHE A 136 2.87 -6.24 -10.93
CA PHE A 136 2.31 -6.53 -9.60
C PHE A 136 1.31 -7.70 -9.67
N GLU A 137 1.31 -8.52 -8.63
CA GLU A 137 0.23 -9.46 -8.36
C GLU A 137 -0.74 -8.76 -7.41
N ILE A 138 -1.91 -8.40 -7.93
CA ILE A 138 -2.92 -7.64 -7.19
C ILE A 138 -3.83 -8.62 -6.45
N LEU A 139 -3.93 -8.43 -5.14
CA LEU A 139 -4.76 -9.26 -4.27
C LEU A 139 -6.12 -8.63 -4.03
#